data_858b98a28b2c2157431a9b7c6266c4ff
#
_entry.id   858b98a28b2c2157431a9b7c6266c4ff
#
_cell.length_a   1.000
_cell.length_b   1.000
_cell.length_c   1.000
_cell.angle_alpha   90.00
_cell.angle_beta   90.00
_cell.angle_gamma   90.00
#
_symmetry.space_group_name_H-M   'P 1'
#
loop_
_entity.id
_entity.type
_entity.pdbx_description
1 polymer ?
#
loop_
_entity_poly.entity_id
_entity_poly.type
_entity_poly.pdbx_seq_one_letter_code
_entity_poly.pdbx_strand_id
1 'polypeptide(L)'
;MTFDPFAQYDRRTLVASDPVEIDAPAAIVWEILTDLSRYGEWNPYCVRADSTLEMGAPVNMMLVDYTGSGQLIPWCEYLCAFEPEHLLSWELPGTPEFPYEARRDQVITPLGPDRCRYLSTDAFFGENAIHVMNFTQGWVKRAFDDTARALKRRAEAMHQARTTVAA
;
A
#
# COMPACT_ATOMS: atom_id res chain seq x y z
N MET A 1 -1.34 16.82 -11.06
CA MET A 1 -2.02 17.11 -9.77
C MET A 1 -1.74 15.91 -8.86
N THR A 2 -1.21 16.13 -7.67
CA THR A 2 -0.88 15.03 -6.76
C THR A 2 -2.18 14.44 -6.21
N PHE A 3 -2.32 13.13 -6.22
CA PHE A 3 -3.47 12.44 -5.62
C PHE A 3 -3.49 12.67 -4.11
N ASP A 4 -4.62 13.13 -3.59
CA ASP A 4 -4.82 13.35 -2.16
C ASP A 4 -6.05 12.55 -1.68
N PRO A 5 -5.85 11.41 -1.00
CA PRO A 5 -6.95 10.59 -0.51
C PRO A 5 -7.82 11.32 0.53
N PHE A 6 -7.25 12.25 1.28
CA PHE A 6 -8.01 13.02 2.28
C PHE A 6 -8.94 14.07 1.66
N ALA A 7 -8.72 14.43 0.41
CA ALA A 7 -9.63 15.28 -0.37
C ALA A 7 -10.69 14.47 -1.13
N GLN A 8 -10.40 13.19 -1.43
CA GLN A 8 -11.27 12.35 -2.25
C GLN A 8 -12.26 11.50 -1.45
N TYR A 9 -11.88 11.08 -0.24
CA TYR A 9 -12.66 10.10 0.53
C TYR A 9 -13.23 10.69 1.82
N ASP A 10 -14.33 10.08 2.27
CA ASP A 10 -14.88 10.37 3.59
C ASP A 10 -13.91 9.89 4.68
N ARG A 11 -13.44 10.83 5.49
CA ARG A 11 -12.47 10.53 6.57
C ARG A 11 -13.01 9.58 7.64
N ARG A 12 -14.34 9.45 7.75
CA ARG A 12 -14.97 8.54 8.71
C ARG A 12 -14.81 7.07 8.31
N THR A 13 -14.53 6.80 7.04
CA THR A 13 -14.35 5.47 6.47
C THR A 13 -13.01 5.30 5.76
N LEU A 14 -12.02 6.12 6.14
CA LEU A 14 -10.66 6.11 5.60
C LEU A 14 -9.67 5.76 6.71
N VAL A 15 -8.94 4.65 6.54
CA VAL A 15 -7.75 4.34 7.33
C VAL A 15 -6.52 4.86 6.60
N ALA A 16 -5.59 5.46 7.30
CA ALA A 16 -4.33 5.92 6.74
C ALA A 16 -3.15 5.49 7.61
N SER A 17 -2.04 5.12 6.98
CA SER A 17 -0.75 5.03 7.68
C SER A 17 -0.30 6.41 8.14
N ASP A 18 0.65 6.45 9.07
CA ASP A 18 1.44 7.65 9.24
C ASP A 18 2.25 7.89 7.96
N PRO A 19 2.34 9.14 7.47
CA PRO A 19 3.21 9.44 6.33
C PRO A 19 4.68 9.28 6.72
N VAL A 20 5.47 8.65 5.84
CA VAL A 20 6.91 8.51 6.06
C VAL A 20 7.67 9.27 4.98
N GLU A 21 8.64 10.06 5.39
CA GLU A 21 9.62 10.64 4.46
C GLU A 21 10.76 9.66 4.25
N ILE A 22 11.14 9.47 3.01
CA ILE A 22 12.12 8.48 2.55
C ILE A 22 13.24 9.22 1.85
N ASP A 23 14.48 9.04 2.33
CA ASP A 23 15.68 9.62 1.73
C ASP A 23 16.14 8.73 0.55
N ALA A 24 15.30 8.67 -0.45
CA ALA A 24 15.52 7.99 -1.72
C ALA A 24 14.59 8.58 -2.80
N PRO A 25 14.98 8.49 -4.08
CA PRO A 25 14.12 8.88 -5.21
C PRO A 25 12.77 8.14 -5.22
N ALA A 26 11.71 8.80 -5.66
CA ALA A 26 10.41 8.18 -5.89
C ALA A 26 10.49 6.95 -6.80
N ALA A 27 11.38 6.96 -7.78
CA ALA A 27 11.63 5.86 -8.70
C ALA A 27 12.06 4.56 -7.96
N ILE A 28 12.87 4.66 -6.92
CA ILE A 28 13.28 3.48 -6.11
C ILE A 28 12.08 2.93 -5.32
N VAL A 29 11.29 3.80 -4.73
CA VAL A 29 10.06 3.39 -4.02
C VAL A 29 9.08 2.73 -4.98
N TRP A 30 8.91 3.30 -6.17
CA TRP A 30 8.08 2.73 -7.23
C TRP A 30 8.56 1.34 -7.66
N GLU A 31 9.85 1.17 -7.88
CA GLU A 31 10.47 -0.12 -8.21
C GLU A 31 10.14 -1.19 -7.16
N ILE A 32 10.28 -0.85 -5.87
CA ILE A 32 9.99 -1.77 -4.77
C ILE A 32 8.49 -2.14 -4.73
N LEU A 33 7.60 -1.17 -4.92
CA LEU A 33 6.15 -1.40 -4.88
C LEU A 33 5.64 -2.21 -6.08
N THR A 34 6.31 -2.15 -7.23
CA THR A 34 5.91 -2.87 -8.44
C THR A 34 6.63 -4.20 -8.63
N ASP A 35 7.71 -4.47 -7.91
CA ASP A 35 8.35 -5.78 -7.87
C ASP A 35 7.66 -6.69 -6.84
N LEU A 36 6.46 -7.15 -7.17
CA LEU A 36 5.63 -7.97 -6.30
C LEU A 36 6.29 -9.28 -5.91
N SER A 37 7.17 -9.82 -6.77
CA SER A 37 7.87 -11.08 -6.54
C SER A 37 8.80 -11.04 -5.31
N ARG A 38 9.22 -9.84 -4.90
CA ARG A 38 10.13 -9.62 -3.79
C ARG A 38 9.45 -9.09 -2.51
N TYR A 39 8.14 -9.07 -2.46
CA TYR A 39 7.41 -8.59 -1.27
C TYR A 39 7.76 -9.36 0.00
N GLY A 40 7.98 -10.65 -0.09
CA GLY A 40 8.41 -11.48 1.04
C GLY A 40 9.76 -11.10 1.66
N GLU A 41 10.59 -10.31 0.97
CA GLU A 41 11.89 -9.88 1.48
C GLU A 41 11.79 -8.68 2.44
N TRP A 42 10.70 -7.90 2.36
CA TRP A 42 10.64 -6.64 3.08
C TRP A 42 9.27 -6.31 3.70
N ASN A 43 8.16 -6.76 3.10
CA ASN A 43 6.82 -6.36 3.49
C ASN A 43 6.29 -7.25 4.63
N PRO A 44 6.05 -6.70 5.83
CA PRO A 44 5.60 -7.50 6.97
C PRO A 44 4.12 -7.87 6.93
N TYR A 45 3.33 -7.18 6.10
CA TYR A 45 1.89 -7.40 5.99
C TYR A 45 1.53 -8.25 4.78
N CYS A 46 1.98 -7.87 3.59
CA CYS A 46 1.79 -8.63 2.36
C CYS A 46 3.07 -9.39 2.04
N VAL A 47 3.17 -10.63 2.51
CA VAL A 47 4.42 -11.42 2.38
C VAL A 47 4.56 -12.10 1.03
N ARG A 48 3.51 -12.09 0.22
CA ARG A 48 3.52 -12.59 -1.15
C ARG A 48 2.48 -11.84 -1.95
N ALA A 49 2.84 -11.44 -3.16
CA ALA A 49 1.93 -10.85 -4.12
C ALA A 49 2.26 -11.31 -5.54
N ASP A 50 1.23 -11.39 -6.38
CA ASP A 50 1.31 -11.77 -7.79
C ASP A 50 0.26 -11.03 -8.60
N SER A 51 0.66 -10.42 -9.71
CA SER A 51 -0.20 -9.73 -10.66
C SER A 51 0.56 -9.44 -11.95
N THR A 52 -0.15 -9.29 -13.07
CA THR A 52 0.43 -8.74 -14.30
C THR A 52 0.61 -7.22 -14.24
N LEU A 53 0.02 -6.55 -13.26
CA LEU A 53 -0.04 -5.09 -13.13
C LEU A 53 -0.67 -4.38 -14.34
N GLU A 54 -1.51 -5.07 -15.09
CA GLU A 54 -2.40 -4.47 -16.08
C GLU A 54 -3.65 -3.93 -15.39
N MET A 55 -4.22 -2.85 -15.89
CA MET A 55 -5.44 -2.26 -15.31
C MET A 55 -6.57 -3.29 -15.29
N GLY A 56 -7.18 -3.48 -14.10
CA GLY A 56 -8.21 -4.48 -13.84
C GLY A 56 -7.70 -5.89 -13.58
N ALA A 57 -6.38 -6.12 -13.65
CA ALA A 57 -5.81 -7.43 -13.34
C ALA A 57 -5.94 -7.78 -11.84
N PRO A 58 -6.13 -9.06 -11.51
CA PRO A 58 -6.11 -9.50 -10.12
C PRO A 58 -4.73 -9.30 -9.51
N VAL A 59 -4.72 -8.86 -8.25
CA VAL A 59 -3.56 -8.83 -7.37
C VAL A 59 -3.80 -9.88 -6.30
N ASN A 60 -3.21 -11.05 -6.49
CA ASN A 60 -3.30 -12.15 -5.54
C ASN A 60 -2.26 -11.96 -4.45
N MET A 61 -2.69 -11.97 -3.21
CA MET A 61 -1.85 -11.66 -2.07
C MET A 61 -1.93 -12.75 -1.00
N MET A 62 -0.88 -12.84 -0.20
CA MET A 62 -0.87 -13.55 1.07
C MET A 62 -0.58 -12.54 2.17
N LEU A 63 -1.61 -12.27 2.97
CA LEU A 63 -1.56 -11.26 4.04
C LEU A 63 -1.33 -11.93 5.39
N VAL A 64 -0.60 -11.26 6.26
CA VAL A 64 -0.47 -11.66 7.66
C VAL A 64 -1.67 -11.12 8.44
N ASP A 65 -2.31 -11.97 9.23
CA ASP A 65 -3.40 -11.55 10.11
C ASP A 65 -2.87 -10.68 11.26
N TYR A 66 -3.18 -9.39 11.19
CA TYR A 66 -2.83 -8.39 12.20
C TYR A 66 -3.87 -8.29 13.34
N THR A 67 -4.91 -9.12 13.34
CA THR A 67 -5.88 -9.17 14.45
C THR A 67 -5.35 -9.93 15.68
N GLY A 68 -4.25 -10.67 15.51
CA GLY A 68 -3.51 -11.31 16.60
C GLY A 68 -3.11 -12.76 16.37
N SER A 69 -3.65 -13.46 15.36
CA SER A 69 -3.25 -14.85 15.08
C SER A 69 -1.90 -14.97 14.37
N GLY A 70 -1.51 -13.96 13.58
CA GLY A 70 -0.33 -14.00 12.73
C GLY A 70 -0.40 -15.03 11.60
N GLN A 71 -1.56 -15.64 11.36
CA GLN A 71 -1.76 -16.60 10.29
C GLN A 71 -1.74 -15.92 8.93
N LEU A 72 -1.45 -16.69 7.90
CA LEU A 72 -1.49 -16.21 6.52
C LEU A 72 -2.91 -16.35 5.95
N ILE A 73 -3.41 -15.25 5.35
CA ILE A 73 -4.73 -15.16 4.76
C ILE A 73 -4.56 -14.90 3.25
N PRO A 74 -5.06 -15.78 2.37
CA PRO A 74 -5.12 -15.50 0.94
C PRO A 74 -6.14 -14.37 0.68
N TRP A 75 -5.76 -13.41 -0.16
CA TRP A 75 -6.57 -12.25 -0.47
C TRP A 75 -6.41 -11.87 -1.93
N CYS A 76 -7.45 -11.35 -2.55
CA CYS A 76 -7.41 -10.88 -3.93
C CYS A 76 -8.13 -9.55 -4.05
N GLU A 77 -7.45 -8.59 -4.65
CA GLU A 77 -7.99 -7.30 -5.07
C GLU A 77 -7.64 -7.08 -6.55
N TYR A 78 -8.07 -5.96 -7.13
CA TYR A 78 -7.88 -5.68 -8.55
C TYR A 78 -7.19 -4.34 -8.76
N LEU A 79 -6.20 -4.30 -9.66
CA LEU A 79 -5.49 -3.07 -9.96
C LEU A 79 -6.43 -2.02 -10.55
N CYS A 80 -6.52 -0.84 -9.91
CA CYS A 80 -7.41 0.24 -10.33
C CYS A 80 -6.70 1.58 -10.58
N ALA A 81 -5.41 1.71 -10.21
CA ALA A 81 -4.57 2.84 -10.62
C ALA A 81 -3.11 2.42 -10.72
N PHE A 82 -2.44 2.91 -11.75
CA PHE A 82 -1.02 2.66 -12.01
C PHE A 82 -0.41 3.93 -12.62
N GLU A 83 0.07 4.82 -11.76
CA GLU A 83 0.70 6.09 -12.13
C GLU A 83 2.16 6.06 -11.65
N PRO A 84 3.14 5.80 -12.54
CA PRO A 84 4.53 5.63 -12.16
C PRO A 84 5.04 6.74 -11.23
N GLU A 85 5.68 6.33 -10.14
CA GLU A 85 6.27 7.20 -9.11
C GLU A 85 5.27 8.06 -8.32
N HIS A 86 3.94 7.86 -8.52
CA HIS A 86 2.91 8.65 -7.87
C HIS A 86 1.84 7.82 -7.17
N LEU A 87 1.21 6.86 -7.87
CA LEU A 87 0.06 6.15 -7.32
C LEU A 87 -0.01 4.71 -7.82
N LEU A 88 -0.08 3.78 -6.88
CA LEU A 88 -0.39 2.38 -7.12
C LEU A 88 -1.60 2.01 -6.26
N SER A 89 -2.70 1.60 -6.89
CA SER A 89 -3.93 1.31 -6.17
C SER A 89 -4.58 0.02 -6.64
N TRP A 90 -5.17 -0.69 -5.68
CA TRP A 90 -6.06 -1.80 -5.97
C TRP A 90 -7.34 -1.71 -5.14
N GLU A 91 -8.39 -2.32 -5.65
CA GLU A 91 -9.72 -2.26 -5.07
C GLU A 91 -10.31 -3.65 -4.83
N LEU A 92 -11.12 -3.74 -3.80
CA LEU A 92 -11.96 -4.89 -3.51
C LEU A 92 -13.38 -4.55 -3.94
N PRO A 93 -13.94 -5.19 -4.98
CA PRO A 93 -15.35 -5.04 -5.30
C PRO A 93 -16.20 -5.75 -4.24
N GLY A 94 -17.35 -5.18 -3.92
CA GLY A 94 -18.30 -5.82 -3.02
C GLY A 94 -18.81 -7.15 -3.59
N THR A 95 -18.91 -8.16 -2.73
CA THR A 95 -19.49 -9.47 -3.04
C THR A 95 -20.58 -9.83 -2.02
N PRO A 96 -21.43 -10.85 -2.28
CA PRO A 96 -22.39 -11.30 -1.28
C PRO A 96 -21.75 -11.75 0.04
N GLU A 97 -20.53 -12.32 -0.02
CA GLU A 97 -19.76 -12.78 1.15
C GLU A 97 -19.08 -11.60 1.87
N PHE A 98 -18.68 -10.57 1.10
CA PHE A 98 -18.05 -9.34 1.59
C PHE A 98 -18.85 -8.14 1.05
N PRO A 99 -19.97 -7.77 1.69
CA PRO A 99 -20.88 -6.75 1.17
C PRO A 99 -20.39 -5.32 1.46
N TYR A 100 -19.15 -5.04 1.11
CA TYR A 100 -18.53 -3.72 1.14
C TYR A 100 -17.48 -3.61 0.04
N GLU A 101 -17.21 -2.41 -0.38
CA GLU A 101 -16.14 -2.10 -1.31
C GLU A 101 -15.00 -1.43 -0.55
N ALA A 102 -13.79 -1.69 -0.97
CA ALA A 102 -12.61 -1.05 -0.42
C ALA A 102 -11.65 -0.65 -1.52
N ARG A 103 -10.88 0.41 -1.29
CA ARG A 103 -9.80 0.81 -2.18
C ARG A 103 -8.57 1.18 -1.38
N ARG A 104 -7.48 0.48 -1.65
CA ARG A 104 -6.17 0.76 -1.12
C ARG A 104 -5.39 1.62 -2.09
N ASP A 105 -4.92 2.77 -1.61
CA ASP A 105 -4.01 3.62 -2.34
C ASP A 105 -2.62 3.60 -1.70
N GLN A 106 -1.59 3.52 -2.53
CA GLN A 106 -0.20 3.69 -2.16
C GLN A 106 0.30 4.93 -2.87
N VAL A 107 0.45 6.01 -2.11
CA VAL A 107 0.71 7.35 -2.64
C VAL A 107 2.17 7.69 -2.42
N ILE A 108 2.87 8.06 -3.50
CA ILE A 108 4.23 8.58 -3.47
C ILE A 108 4.17 10.06 -3.85
N THR A 109 4.76 10.91 -3.04
CA THR A 109 4.90 12.33 -3.33
C THR A 109 6.38 12.67 -3.45
N PRO A 110 6.91 12.92 -4.64
CA PRO A 110 8.28 13.39 -4.81
C PRO A 110 8.49 14.71 -4.06
N LEU A 111 9.58 14.81 -3.27
CA LEU A 111 9.97 16.01 -2.52
C LEU A 111 11.27 16.62 -3.06
N GLY A 112 11.95 15.91 -3.95
CA GLY A 112 13.19 16.29 -4.58
C GLY A 112 13.80 15.11 -5.32
N PRO A 113 14.99 15.25 -5.91
CA PRO A 113 15.61 14.20 -6.71
C PRO A 113 15.95 12.94 -5.89
N ASP A 114 16.27 13.10 -4.60
CA ASP A 114 16.69 12.01 -3.71
C ASP A 114 15.78 11.88 -2.47
N ARG A 115 14.56 12.38 -2.56
CA ARG A 115 13.62 12.35 -1.43
C ARG A 115 12.18 12.29 -1.88
N CYS A 116 11.40 11.48 -1.21
CA CYS A 116 9.95 11.40 -1.41
C CYS A 116 9.22 11.17 -0.09
N ARG A 117 7.89 11.23 -0.15
CA ARG A 117 7.00 10.86 0.95
C ARG A 117 6.11 9.71 0.49
N TYR A 118 5.87 8.76 1.37
CA TYR A 118 4.94 7.66 1.15
C TYR A 118 3.80 7.69 2.17
N LEU A 119 2.60 7.37 1.68
CA LEU A 119 1.38 7.21 2.47
C LEU A 119 0.58 6.05 1.89
N SER A 120 0.07 5.15 2.75
CA SER A 120 -0.89 4.13 2.34
C SER A 120 -2.23 4.37 3.00
N THR A 121 -3.32 4.23 2.23
CA THR A 121 -4.69 4.38 2.74
C THR A 121 -5.56 3.21 2.32
N ASP A 122 -6.64 3.00 3.08
CA ASP A 122 -7.72 2.07 2.75
C ASP A 122 -9.04 2.79 2.98
N ALA A 123 -9.81 2.99 1.91
CA ALA A 123 -11.11 3.64 1.93
C ALA A 123 -12.20 2.59 1.78
N PHE A 124 -13.22 2.64 2.64
CA PHE A 124 -14.35 1.74 2.62
C PHE A 124 -15.60 2.44 2.11
N PHE A 125 -16.41 1.75 1.29
CA PHE A 125 -17.59 2.29 0.62
C PHE A 125 -18.82 1.43 0.88
N GLY A 126 -19.99 2.01 0.60
CA GLY A 126 -21.28 1.35 0.73
C GLY A 126 -21.88 1.43 2.13
N GLU A 127 -23.02 0.80 2.30
CA GLU A 127 -23.81 0.87 3.54
C GLU A 127 -23.09 0.32 4.77
N ASN A 128 -22.21 -0.67 4.56
CA ASN A 128 -21.46 -1.31 5.64
C ASN A 128 -20.11 -0.64 5.97
N ALA A 129 -19.73 0.42 5.27
CA ALA A 129 -18.41 1.04 5.41
C ALA A 129 -18.06 1.44 6.86
N ILE A 130 -19.01 2.00 7.60
CA ILE A 130 -18.80 2.37 9.01
C ILE A 130 -18.56 1.14 9.90
N HIS A 131 -19.27 0.04 9.65
CA HIS A 131 -19.09 -1.20 10.42
C HIS A 131 -17.73 -1.83 10.12
N VAL A 132 -17.35 -1.86 8.84
CA VAL A 132 -16.00 -2.32 8.42
C VAL A 132 -14.93 -1.47 9.06
N MET A 133 -15.07 -0.13 9.03
CA MET A 133 -14.13 0.81 9.66
C MET A 133 -13.96 0.51 11.15
N ASN A 134 -15.05 0.37 11.89
CA ASN A 134 -15.01 0.10 13.32
C ASN A 134 -14.29 -1.20 13.68
N PHE A 135 -14.40 -2.21 12.82
CA PHE A 135 -13.72 -3.50 13.01
C PHE A 135 -12.25 -3.47 12.57
N THR A 136 -11.92 -2.75 11.49
CA THR A 136 -10.63 -2.89 10.82
C THR A 136 -9.63 -1.80 11.16
N GLN A 137 -10.07 -0.57 11.46
CA GLN A 137 -9.19 0.61 11.51
C GLN A 137 -7.91 0.41 12.33
N GLY A 138 -8.01 -0.22 13.50
CA GLY A 138 -6.87 -0.37 14.40
C GLY A 138 -5.79 -1.30 13.86
N TRP A 139 -6.15 -2.47 13.36
CA TRP A 139 -5.19 -3.43 12.86
C TRP A 139 -4.71 -3.09 11.44
N VAL A 140 -5.58 -2.54 10.58
CA VAL A 140 -5.18 -2.06 9.25
C VAL A 140 -4.17 -0.93 9.38
N LYS A 141 -4.42 0.03 10.27
CA LYS A 141 -3.44 1.10 10.52
C LYS A 141 -2.08 0.56 10.94
N ARG A 142 -2.04 -0.40 11.88
CA ARG A 142 -0.77 -1.03 12.30
C ARG A 142 -0.06 -1.72 11.15
N ALA A 143 -0.80 -2.49 10.35
CA ALA A 143 -0.24 -3.18 9.19
C ALA A 143 0.36 -2.20 8.17
N PHE A 144 -0.33 -1.10 7.90
CA PHE A 144 0.12 -0.07 6.97
C PHE A 144 1.30 0.73 7.51
N ASP A 145 1.30 1.07 8.80
CA ASP A 145 2.44 1.74 9.45
C ASP A 145 3.71 0.88 9.42
N ASP A 146 3.58 -0.42 9.70
CA ASP A 146 4.70 -1.36 9.65
C ASP A 146 5.22 -1.51 8.22
N THR A 147 4.32 -1.60 7.24
CA THR A 147 4.68 -1.65 5.81
C THR A 147 5.39 -0.37 5.37
N ALA A 148 4.88 0.80 5.73
CA ALA A 148 5.49 2.08 5.39
C ALA A 148 6.91 2.21 5.96
N ARG A 149 7.12 1.81 7.21
CA ARG A 149 8.45 1.79 7.84
C ARG A 149 9.41 0.79 7.18
N ALA A 150 8.90 -0.38 6.80
CA ALA A 150 9.69 -1.39 6.10
C ALA A 150 10.08 -0.94 4.69
N LEU A 151 9.15 -0.32 3.97
CA LEU A 151 9.41 0.28 2.65
C LEU A 151 10.50 1.36 2.73
N LYS A 152 10.39 2.26 3.72
CA LYS A 152 11.41 3.29 3.96
C LYS A 152 12.80 2.66 4.13
N ARG A 153 12.94 1.70 5.03
CA ARG A 153 14.23 1.01 5.26
C ARG A 153 14.77 0.35 3.99
N ARG A 154 13.90 -0.32 3.23
CA ARG A 154 14.27 -0.98 1.98
C ARG A 154 14.75 0.01 0.93
N ALA A 155 14.00 1.09 0.73
CA ALA A 155 14.30 2.10 -0.29
C ALA A 155 15.62 2.85 0.02
N GLU A 156 15.81 3.27 1.25
CA GLU A 156 17.04 3.97 1.69
C GLU A 156 18.27 3.06 1.56
N ALA A 157 18.17 1.79 1.94
CA ALA A 157 19.26 0.82 1.77
C ALA A 157 19.61 0.59 0.29
N MET A 158 18.60 0.47 -0.59
CA MET A 158 18.82 0.33 -2.03
C MET A 158 19.46 1.58 -2.64
N HIS A 159 19.01 2.76 -2.25
CA HIS A 159 19.56 4.02 -2.72
C HIS A 159 21.02 4.18 -2.30
N GLN A 160 21.32 3.93 -1.04
CA GLN A 160 22.68 3.98 -0.51
C GLN A 160 23.62 2.99 -1.22
N ALA A 161 23.19 1.76 -1.45
CA ALA A 161 23.98 0.76 -2.16
C ALA A 161 24.30 1.20 -3.60
N ARG A 162 23.33 1.78 -4.32
CA ARG A 162 23.52 2.26 -5.70
C ARG A 162 24.43 3.48 -5.78
N THR A 163 24.33 4.42 -4.85
CA THR A 163 25.19 5.59 -4.81
C THR A 163 26.62 5.25 -4.42
N THR A 164 26.82 4.26 -3.56
CA THR A 164 28.17 3.79 -3.18
C THR A 164 28.89 3.09 -4.34
N VAL A 165 28.17 2.35 -5.19
CA VAL A 165 28.75 1.67 -6.38
C VAL A 165 29.08 2.67 -7.50
N ALA A 166 28.36 3.81 -7.59
CA ALA A 166 28.58 4.84 -8.61
C ALA A 166 29.71 5.82 -8.26
N ALA A 167 30.25 5.79 -7.04
CA ALA A 167 31.37 6.61 -6.59
C ALA A 167 32.71 5.89 -6.73
#